data_d8ab1b68dc6622946cc6ffe83fe4e47d
#
_entry.id   d8ab1b68dc6622946cc6ffe83fe4e47d
#
_cell.length_a   1.000
_cell.length_b   1.000
_cell.length_c   1.000
_cell.angle_alpha   90.00
_cell.angle_beta   90.00
_cell.angle_gamma   90.00
#
_symmetry.space_group_name_H-M   'P 1'
#
loop_
_entity.id
_entity.type
_entity.pdbx_description
1 polymer ?
#
loop_
_entity_poly.entity_id
_entity_poly.type
_entity_poly.pdbx_seq_one_letter_code
_entity_poly.pdbx_strand_id
1 'polypeptide(L)'
;IQVKENFSSKELLDWLPEALVVDGVIESSNKNSVFNSSGSETTVKFGEKEVKNSGGSTISAKDVQDRGFKVMVLELQEKDGGYSATASFVAKDIMNSETAAAVDAYLNQVKPEGSELKKGLTSSQATYMAPSASTSAAKEEVGRTLTFSASSLDDLNTKLKKLLGAGTTDLSYTREVKEESKTFYVRKTMKGVLDCSLLCSPEGNGLEVILKDSSDHSYQVDNTGNSGSSSSKSVLHLSRYLSQQVTMKGVKVATSLGLDGSIEARFLYSFPSSDVAGAEEALKNAFAGGSNDETEVRQDGDATIVSVKVRGKDEAEFNQRLNEYLPDSKVTVTRPGGYHPFGSDYTLKPDIKLAQKLGNYYRVPYELTFKAPTFSSLDQQKVNTLNYDLARAGVQFTVNGGELSIKSENGVFSGNALTVPVSGLSMTDVIVDAVIVGLLLLILVLLFVFRKKIAAARAKGRERRAASAAALGAAAGVATGYGATQADVQNGYPAQG
;
A
#
# COMPACT_ATOMS: atom_id res chain seq x y z
N ILE A 1 54.80 5.26 -8.41
CA ILE A 1 55.32 4.44 -7.30
C ILE A 1 56.67 3.89 -7.76
N GLN A 2 57.76 4.23 -7.09
CA GLN A 2 59.02 3.51 -7.26
C GLN A 2 58.95 2.26 -6.42
N VAL A 3 58.79 1.12 -7.05
CA VAL A 3 58.90 -0.17 -6.38
C VAL A 3 60.38 -0.46 -6.14
N LYS A 4 60.82 -0.57 -4.90
CA LYS A 4 62.16 -0.98 -4.58
C LYS A 4 62.32 -2.47 -4.78
N GLU A 5 63.51 -2.89 -5.22
CA GLU A 5 63.87 -4.32 -5.22
C GLU A 5 63.64 -4.88 -3.79
N ASN A 6 63.11 -6.09 -3.70
CA ASN A 6 62.83 -6.81 -2.46
C ASN A 6 61.73 -6.16 -1.57
N PHE A 7 60.74 -5.56 -2.19
CA PHE A 7 59.55 -5.11 -1.47
C PHE A 7 58.78 -6.31 -0.93
N SER A 8 58.44 -6.32 0.35
CA SER A 8 57.63 -7.41 0.87
C SER A 8 56.19 -7.25 0.45
N SER A 9 55.50 -8.35 0.18
CA SER A 9 54.08 -8.33 -0.16
C SER A 9 53.22 -7.58 0.86
N LYS A 10 53.60 -7.67 2.14
CA LYS A 10 52.88 -6.98 3.22
C LYS A 10 53.03 -5.47 3.15
N GLU A 11 54.24 -4.96 2.89
CA GLU A 11 54.48 -3.51 2.77
C GLU A 11 53.79 -2.93 1.54
N LEU A 12 53.64 -3.73 0.48
CA LEU A 12 52.86 -3.34 -0.69
C LEU A 12 51.35 -3.33 -0.43
N LEU A 13 50.87 -4.32 0.31
CA LEU A 13 49.48 -4.47 0.70
C LEU A 13 48.96 -3.33 1.57
N ASP A 14 49.77 -2.86 2.54
CA ASP A 14 49.42 -1.73 3.40
C ASP A 14 49.30 -0.42 2.61
N TRP A 15 49.72 -0.41 1.38
CA TRP A 15 49.84 0.78 0.53
C TRP A 15 48.87 0.81 -0.68
N LEU A 16 48.42 -0.37 -1.13
CA LEU A 16 47.44 -0.49 -2.22
C LEU A 16 46.01 -0.39 -1.67
N PRO A 17 45.09 0.19 -2.43
CA PRO A 17 43.67 0.13 -2.09
C PRO A 17 43.24 -1.34 -1.90
N GLU A 18 42.38 -1.58 -0.93
CA GLU A 18 41.95 -2.92 -0.53
C GLU A 18 41.39 -3.77 -1.69
N ALA A 19 40.77 -3.14 -2.68
CA ALA A 19 40.29 -3.80 -3.91
C ALA A 19 41.40 -4.39 -4.80
N LEU A 20 42.62 -3.96 -4.61
CA LEU A 20 43.81 -4.43 -5.34
C LEU A 20 44.69 -5.31 -4.52
N VAL A 21 44.37 -5.43 -3.22
CA VAL A 21 45.07 -6.29 -2.28
C VAL A 21 44.59 -7.71 -2.46
N VAL A 22 45.22 -8.40 -3.33
CA VAL A 22 45.17 -9.85 -3.45
C VAL A 22 46.56 -10.28 -3.07
N ASP A 23 46.76 -11.25 -2.18
CA ASP A 23 48.06 -11.77 -1.83
C ASP A 23 49.00 -11.72 -3.03
N GLY A 24 49.93 -10.78 -3.03
CA GLY A 24 50.73 -10.59 -4.21
C GLY A 24 52.09 -10.02 -3.88
N VAL A 25 53.06 -10.41 -4.63
CA VAL A 25 54.38 -9.83 -4.69
C VAL A 25 54.56 -9.21 -6.05
N ILE A 26 54.97 -7.94 -6.08
CA ILE A 26 55.41 -7.33 -7.33
C ILE A 26 56.92 -7.46 -7.33
N GLU A 27 57.43 -8.33 -8.17
CA GLU A 27 58.85 -8.47 -8.42
C GLU A 27 59.18 -7.75 -9.73
N SER A 28 59.91 -6.67 -9.67
CA SER A 28 60.36 -5.97 -10.84
C SER A 28 61.83 -5.62 -10.75
N SER A 29 62.56 -5.97 -11.76
CA SER A 29 63.92 -5.50 -11.96
C SER A 29 63.99 -4.09 -12.59
N ASN A 30 62.88 -3.55 -13.07
CA ASN A 30 62.80 -2.21 -13.66
C ASN A 30 61.98 -1.26 -12.78
N LYS A 31 62.71 -0.35 -12.16
CA LYS A 31 62.16 0.58 -11.13
C LYS A 31 61.36 1.73 -11.69
N ASN A 32 61.28 1.91 -13.02
CA ASN A 32 60.82 3.18 -13.61
C ASN A 32 59.53 3.10 -14.36
N SER A 33 58.94 1.96 -14.51
CA SER A 33 57.77 1.85 -15.35
C SER A 33 56.95 0.63 -15.15
N VAL A 34 55.74 0.85 -15.21
CA VAL A 34 54.68 -0.07 -15.12
C VAL A 34 54.28 -0.41 -16.52
N PHE A 35 54.41 -0.72 -17.43
CA PHE A 35 54.26 -1.04 -18.87
C PHE A 35 55.50 -0.66 -19.68
N ASN A 36 56.67 -0.68 -19.12
CA ASN A 36 57.84 -0.40 -19.86
C ASN A 36 58.42 -1.67 -20.50
N SER A 37 58.56 -1.65 -21.79
CA SER A 37 59.01 -2.73 -22.65
C SER A 37 60.54 -2.97 -22.64
N SER A 38 61.30 -2.38 -21.74
CA SER A 38 62.75 -2.50 -21.73
C SER A 38 63.28 -3.73 -20.97
N GLY A 39 62.84 -4.87 -21.34
CA GLY A 39 63.73 -6.03 -21.31
C GLY A 39 63.85 -6.88 -20.05
N SER A 40 63.30 -6.60 -18.93
CA SER A 40 63.29 -7.50 -17.77
C SER A 40 61.93 -8.14 -17.53
N GLU A 41 61.96 -9.43 -17.27
CA GLU A 41 60.74 -10.19 -16.94
C GLU A 41 60.16 -9.65 -15.64
N THR A 42 58.91 -9.24 -15.64
CA THR A 42 58.20 -8.76 -14.46
C THR A 42 57.08 -9.73 -14.14
N THR A 43 57.09 -10.19 -12.93
CA THR A 43 56.04 -11.05 -12.38
C THR A 43 55.18 -10.26 -11.46
N VAL A 44 53.88 -10.19 -11.73
CA VAL A 44 52.89 -9.61 -10.87
C VAL A 44 52.02 -10.72 -10.31
N LYS A 45 52.05 -10.91 -8.98
CA LYS A 45 51.18 -11.87 -8.30
C LYS A 45 49.95 -11.13 -7.77
N PHE A 46 48.79 -11.62 -8.14
CA PHE A 46 47.52 -11.19 -7.59
C PHE A 46 46.87 -12.37 -6.88
N GLY A 47 46.97 -12.39 -5.57
CA GLY A 47 46.61 -13.56 -4.79
C GLY A 47 47.47 -14.78 -5.11
N GLU A 48 46.87 -15.92 -5.35
CA GLU A 48 47.58 -17.13 -5.80
C GLU A 48 47.95 -17.13 -7.29
N LYS A 49 47.53 -16.10 -8.04
CA LYS A 49 47.79 -16.02 -9.48
C LYS A 49 49.02 -15.17 -9.76
N GLU A 50 49.96 -15.79 -10.45
CA GLU A 50 51.13 -15.13 -10.96
C GLU A 50 50.88 -14.76 -12.43
N VAL A 51 51.07 -13.50 -12.79
CA VAL A 51 51.00 -13.04 -14.18
C VAL A 51 52.40 -12.66 -14.59
N LYS A 52 52.88 -13.45 -15.52
CA LYS A 52 54.17 -13.16 -16.19
C LYS A 52 53.92 -12.38 -17.45
N ASN A 53 54.53 -11.24 -17.53
CA ASN A 53 54.51 -10.45 -18.75
C ASN A 53 55.79 -10.70 -19.54
N SER A 54 55.69 -11.33 -20.72
CA SER A 54 56.79 -11.73 -21.56
C SER A 54 57.61 -10.58 -22.16
N GLY A 55 57.16 -9.34 -21.94
CA GLY A 55 57.85 -8.13 -22.43
C GLY A 55 58.61 -7.36 -21.36
N GLY A 56 58.72 -7.89 -20.14
CA GLY A 56 59.41 -7.22 -19.05
C GLY A 56 58.71 -5.99 -18.47
N SER A 57 57.41 -5.88 -18.70
CA SER A 57 56.58 -4.77 -18.17
C SER A 57 55.87 -5.21 -16.90
N THR A 58 55.89 -4.36 -15.91
CA THR A 58 55.15 -4.55 -14.62
C THR A 58 53.81 -3.86 -14.75
N ILE A 59 52.74 -4.55 -14.35
CA ILE A 59 51.41 -3.96 -14.27
C ILE A 59 51.19 -3.50 -12.84
N SER A 60 50.94 -2.23 -12.64
CA SER A 60 50.40 -1.73 -11.37
C SER A 60 48.95 -1.37 -11.53
N ALA A 61 48.27 -1.29 -10.40
CA ALA A 61 46.92 -0.70 -10.35
C ALA A 61 46.85 0.67 -11.00
N LYS A 62 47.88 1.48 -10.80
CA LYS A 62 47.94 2.82 -11.38
C LYS A 62 48.00 2.77 -12.92
N ASP A 63 48.63 1.78 -13.52
CA ASP A 63 48.68 1.68 -14.97
C ASP A 63 47.42 1.17 -15.61
N VAL A 64 46.68 0.33 -14.94
CA VAL A 64 45.31 0.00 -15.33
C VAL A 64 44.46 1.26 -15.30
N GLN A 65 44.63 2.09 -14.26
CA GLN A 65 43.94 3.35 -14.07
C GLN A 65 44.35 4.42 -15.10
N ASP A 66 45.64 4.62 -15.33
CA ASP A 66 46.16 5.67 -16.21
C ASP A 66 46.06 5.32 -17.72
N ARG A 67 46.08 4.04 -18.07
CA ARG A 67 46.09 3.59 -19.47
C ARG A 67 44.82 2.83 -19.86
N GLY A 68 44.06 2.32 -18.89
CA GLY A 68 43.13 1.27 -19.16
C GLY A 68 41.85 1.74 -19.85
N PHE A 69 40.92 2.15 -19.05
CA PHE A 69 39.57 2.26 -19.55
C PHE A 69 39.14 3.73 -19.70
N LYS A 70 38.74 4.09 -20.91
CA LYS A 70 38.10 5.36 -21.23
C LYS A 70 36.77 5.47 -20.56
N VAL A 71 36.01 4.38 -20.57
CA VAL A 71 34.70 4.29 -19.94
C VAL A 71 34.42 2.84 -19.52
N MET A 72 33.74 2.67 -18.42
CA MET A 72 33.11 1.44 -18.03
C MET A 72 31.60 1.61 -18.16
N VAL A 73 30.94 0.71 -18.89
CA VAL A 73 29.48 0.66 -18.98
C VAL A 73 29.01 -0.56 -18.20
N LEU A 74 28.25 -0.33 -17.13
CA LEU A 74 27.66 -1.37 -16.30
C LEU A 74 26.16 -1.46 -16.60
N GLU A 75 25.75 -2.55 -17.23
CA GLU A 75 24.34 -2.87 -17.46
C GLU A 75 23.88 -3.88 -16.42
N LEU A 76 22.86 -3.53 -15.64
CA LEU A 76 22.23 -4.37 -14.64
C LEU A 76 20.78 -4.61 -15.03
N GLN A 77 20.38 -5.87 -15.11
CA GLN A 77 19.02 -6.27 -15.44
C GLN A 77 18.48 -7.22 -14.39
N GLU A 78 17.27 -6.95 -13.93
CA GLU A 78 16.52 -7.92 -13.11
C GLU A 78 16.08 -9.07 -14.02
N LYS A 79 16.32 -10.32 -13.59
CA LYS A 79 15.95 -11.49 -14.38
C LYS A 79 15.70 -12.69 -13.47
N ASP A 80 14.59 -13.37 -13.69
CA ASP A 80 14.24 -14.64 -13.05
C ASP A 80 14.39 -14.63 -11.51
N GLY A 81 14.04 -13.49 -10.87
CA GLY A 81 14.16 -13.30 -9.42
C GLY A 81 15.56 -12.95 -8.92
N GLY A 82 16.53 -12.82 -9.81
CA GLY A 82 17.89 -12.37 -9.54
C GLY A 82 18.30 -11.22 -10.44
N TYR A 83 19.60 -11.12 -10.71
CA TYR A 83 20.19 -10.07 -11.55
C TYR A 83 21.16 -10.66 -12.56
N SER A 84 21.19 -10.12 -13.76
CA SER A 84 22.27 -10.25 -14.69
C SER A 84 23.05 -8.94 -14.79
N ALA A 85 24.37 -9.03 -14.86
CA ALA A 85 25.25 -7.89 -14.97
C ALA A 85 26.19 -8.07 -16.17
N THR A 86 26.34 -7.00 -16.95
CA THR A 86 27.32 -6.93 -18.03
C THR A 86 28.15 -5.68 -17.83
N ALA A 87 29.43 -5.85 -17.54
CA ALA A 87 30.40 -4.77 -17.42
C ALA A 87 31.28 -4.73 -18.66
N SER A 88 31.20 -3.63 -19.39
CA SER A 88 31.99 -3.41 -20.59
C SER A 88 33.04 -2.36 -20.34
N PHE A 89 34.29 -2.73 -20.55
CA PHE A 89 35.45 -1.92 -20.32
C PHE A 89 35.98 -1.47 -21.68
N VAL A 90 35.93 -0.19 -21.96
CA VAL A 90 36.38 0.42 -23.19
C VAL A 90 37.72 1.07 -22.98
N ALA A 91 38.75 0.55 -23.66
CA ALA A 91 40.09 1.14 -23.57
C ALA A 91 40.15 2.52 -24.28
N LYS A 92 41.10 3.35 -23.88
CA LYS A 92 41.30 4.67 -24.46
C LYS A 92 41.78 4.56 -25.91
N ASP A 93 42.65 3.59 -26.17
CA ASP A 93 43.26 3.30 -27.45
C ASP A 93 43.25 1.78 -27.72
N ILE A 94 43.70 1.38 -28.90
CA ILE A 94 43.92 -0.02 -29.24
C ILE A 94 45.04 -0.58 -28.36
N MET A 95 44.74 -1.59 -27.58
CA MET A 95 45.71 -2.26 -26.72
C MET A 95 46.64 -3.12 -27.55
N ASN A 96 47.95 -3.01 -27.32
CA ASN A 96 48.89 -3.99 -27.83
C ASN A 96 48.73 -5.32 -27.08
N SER A 97 49.39 -6.36 -27.55
CA SER A 97 49.29 -7.71 -26.99
C SER A 97 49.68 -7.79 -25.51
N GLU A 98 50.67 -7.01 -25.08
CA GLU A 98 51.12 -6.96 -23.68
C GLU A 98 50.11 -6.28 -22.81
N THR A 99 49.62 -5.09 -23.21
CA THR A 99 48.57 -4.37 -22.48
C THR A 99 47.29 -5.22 -22.40
N ALA A 100 46.92 -5.86 -23.49
CA ALA A 100 45.74 -6.72 -23.53
C ALA A 100 45.86 -7.90 -22.57
N ALA A 101 47.03 -8.56 -22.55
CA ALA A 101 47.28 -9.67 -21.64
C ALA A 101 47.24 -9.20 -20.15
N ALA A 102 47.80 -8.04 -19.91
CA ALA A 102 47.81 -7.43 -18.57
C ALA A 102 46.40 -7.09 -18.08
N VAL A 103 45.61 -6.46 -18.94
CA VAL A 103 44.18 -6.14 -18.66
C VAL A 103 43.38 -7.41 -18.40
N ASP A 104 43.58 -8.45 -19.24
CA ASP A 104 42.91 -9.74 -19.08
C ASP A 104 43.28 -10.41 -17.75
N ALA A 105 44.56 -10.36 -17.37
CA ALA A 105 45.02 -10.91 -16.11
C ALA A 105 44.40 -10.15 -14.87
N TYR A 106 44.43 -8.83 -14.91
CA TYR A 106 43.81 -8.01 -13.89
C TYR A 106 42.32 -8.25 -13.77
N LEU A 107 41.58 -8.21 -14.89
CA LEU A 107 40.14 -8.46 -14.87
C LEU A 107 39.81 -9.87 -14.40
N ASN A 108 40.64 -10.87 -14.71
CA ASN A 108 40.50 -12.24 -14.20
C ASN A 108 40.69 -12.31 -12.68
N GLN A 109 41.47 -11.42 -12.10
CA GLN A 109 41.68 -11.36 -10.65
C GLN A 109 40.50 -10.74 -9.90
N VAL A 110 39.98 -9.60 -10.41
CA VAL A 110 38.89 -8.86 -9.76
C VAL A 110 37.49 -9.36 -10.14
N LYS A 111 37.38 -10.20 -11.15
CA LYS A 111 36.07 -10.69 -11.59
C LYS A 111 35.34 -11.45 -10.49
N PRO A 112 34.03 -11.27 -10.38
CA PRO A 112 33.20 -12.08 -9.49
C PRO A 112 33.25 -13.57 -9.86
N GLU A 113 32.98 -14.41 -8.89
CA GLU A 113 32.86 -15.86 -9.13
C GLU A 113 31.73 -16.17 -10.12
N GLY A 114 31.93 -17.15 -11.00
CA GLY A 114 30.99 -17.52 -12.04
C GLY A 114 30.89 -16.52 -13.20
N SER A 115 31.82 -15.55 -13.29
CA SER A 115 31.83 -14.59 -14.39
C SER A 115 32.54 -15.13 -15.62
N GLU A 116 32.08 -14.69 -16.79
CA GLU A 116 32.70 -14.91 -18.08
C GLU A 116 33.33 -13.62 -18.58
N LEU A 117 34.62 -13.65 -18.89
CA LEU A 117 35.36 -12.55 -19.54
C LEU A 117 35.56 -12.83 -20.99
N LYS A 118 35.10 -11.91 -21.86
CA LYS A 118 35.23 -11.97 -23.31
C LYS A 118 36.03 -10.78 -23.85
N LYS A 119 36.78 -11.03 -24.92
CA LYS A 119 37.37 -9.97 -25.71
C LYS A 119 36.29 -9.24 -26.52
N GLY A 120 36.49 -7.94 -26.71
CA GLY A 120 35.59 -7.10 -27.45
C GLY A 120 34.42 -6.54 -26.68
N LEU A 121 33.59 -5.79 -27.38
CA LEU A 121 32.43 -5.08 -26.83
C LEU A 121 31.15 -5.59 -27.47
N THR A 122 30.04 -5.49 -26.78
CA THR A 122 28.71 -5.73 -27.37
C THR A 122 28.37 -4.64 -28.39
N SER A 123 27.45 -4.92 -29.29
CA SER A 123 27.04 -3.95 -30.33
C SER A 123 26.45 -2.66 -29.77
N SER A 124 25.77 -2.74 -28.63
CA SER A 124 25.21 -1.58 -27.92
C SER A 124 26.28 -0.63 -27.36
N GLN A 125 27.50 -1.14 -27.14
CA GLN A 125 28.62 -0.39 -26.56
C GLN A 125 29.64 0.07 -27.61
N ALA A 126 29.44 -0.28 -28.85
CA ALA A 126 30.33 0.10 -29.94
C ALA A 126 30.44 1.62 -30.16
N THR A 127 29.46 2.39 -29.71
CA THR A 127 29.44 3.85 -29.76
C THR A 127 30.54 4.52 -28.93
N TYR A 128 31.06 3.81 -27.94
CA TYR A 128 32.15 4.32 -27.06
C TYR A 128 33.53 4.04 -27.63
N MET A 129 33.61 3.32 -28.71
CA MET A 129 34.91 2.93 -29.32
C MET A 129 35.61 4.15 -29.91
N ALA A 130 36.95 4.08 -29.93
CA ALA A 130 37.74 5.06 -30.64
C ALA A 130 37.46 4.97 -32.16
N PRO A 131 37.43 6.09 -32.88
CA PRO A 131 37.14 6.10 -34.35
C PRO A 131 38.08 5.22 -35.18
N SER A 132 39.32 4.98 -34.72
CA SER A 132 40.34 4.15 -35.38
C SER A 132 40.04 2.64 -35.26
N ALA A 133 39.12 2.21 -34.42
CA ALA A 133 38.85 0.80 -34.17
C ALA A 133 37.69 0.25 -35.03
N SER A 134 37.66 0.55 -36.32
CA SER A 134 36.54 0.19 -37.20
C SER A 134 36.57 -1.27 -37.69
N THR A 135 37.70 -1.96 -37.65
CA THR A 135 37.81 -3.37 -38.05
C THR A 135 37.41 -4.33 -36.94
N SER A 136 36.94 -5.53 -37.31
CA SER A 136 36.53 -6.54 -36.28
C SER A 136 37.68 -6.94 -35.37
N ALA A 137 38.90 -7.07 -35.87
CA ALA A 137 40.08 -7.36 -35.09
C ALA A 137 40.40 -6.25 -34.06
N ALA A 138 40.29 -4.98 -34.48
CA ALA A 138 40.51 -3.85 -33.61
C ALA A 138 39.43 -3.77 -32.50
N LYS A 139 38.21 -4.24 -32.77
CA LYS A 139 37.14 -4.27 -31.73
C LYS A 139 37.49 -5.16 -30.57
N GLU A 140 38.21 -6.26 -30.79
CA GLU A 140 38.67 -7.15 -29.71
C GLU A 140 39.75 -6.51 -28.84
N GLU A 141 40.56 -5.63 -29.41
CA GLU A 141 41.69 -4.99 -28.73
C GLU A 141 41.33 -3.64 -28.07
N VAL A 142 40.12 -3.12 -28.26
CA VAL A 142 39.68 -1.88 -27.61
C VAL A 142 38.70 -2.10 -26.45
N GLY A 143 38.35 -3.34 -26.18
CA GLY A 143 37.35 -3.60 -25.13
C GLY A 143 37.42 -5.00 -24.54
N ARG A 144 36.81 -5.10 -23.40
CA ARG A 144 36.51 -6.35 -22.70
C ARG A 144 35.09 -6.31 -22.17
N THR A 145 34.44 -7.46 -22.21
CA THR A 145 33.09 -7.63 -21.65
C THR A 145 33.12 -8.71 -20.60
N LEU A 146 32.68 -8.37 -19.41
CA LEU A 146 32.54 -9.26 -18.27
C LEU A 146 31.06 -9.45 -17.96
N THR A 147 30.58 -10.71 -17.98
CA THR A 147 29.20 -11.04 -17.65
C THR A 147 29.13 -11.91 -16.42
N PHE A 148 28.18 -11.63 -15.53
CA PHE A 148 27.90 -12.44 -14.35
C PHE A 148 26.42 -12.34 -13.96
N SER A 149 25.97 -13.29 -13.18
CA SER A 149 24.63 -13.29 -12.59
C SER A 149 24.74 -13.19 -11.06
N ALA A 150 23.68 -12.72 -10.41
CA ALA A 150 23.53 -12.68 -8.98
C ALA A 150 22.12 -13.17 -8.61
N SER A 151 22.08 -13.99 -7.55
CA SER A 151 20.82 -14.61 -7.09
C SER A 151 19.96 -13.66 -6.25
N SER A 152 20.56 -12.59 -5.72
CA SER A 152 19.90 -11.59 -4.88
C SER A 152 20.62 -10.24 -5.01
N LEU A 153 20.02 -9.19 -4.44
CA LEU A 153 20.66 -7.87 -4.36
C LEU A 153 21.94 -7.91 -3.51
N ASP A 154 21.95 -8.69 -2.43
CA ASP A 154 23.15 -8.83 -1.57
C ASP A 154 24.29 -9.55 -2.30
N ASP A 155 23.98 -10.60 -3.08
CA ASP A 155 24.94 -11.26 -3.94
C ASP A 155 25.47 -10.30 -5.04
N LEU A 156 24.58 -9.49 -5.64
CA LEU A 156 24.98 -8.45 -6.58
C LEU A 156 25.92 -7.43 -5.93
N ASN A 157 25.59 -6.94 -4.75
CA ASN A 157 26.41 -6.00 -4.01
C ASN A 157 27.81 -6.56 -3.69
N THR A 158 27.86 -7.80 -3.26
CA THR A 158 29.13 -8.50 -3.00
C THR A 158 29.99 -8.59 -4.27
N LYS A 159 29.36 -8.95 -5.40
CA LYS A 159 30.04 -9.06 -6.69
C LYS A 159 30.49 -7.71 -7.25
N LEU A 160 29.69 -6.67 -7.08
CA LEU A 160 30.05 -5.30 -7.48
C LEU A 160 31.20 -4.74 -6.65
N LYS A 161 31.21 -4.94 -5.35
CA LYS A 161 32.34 -4.54 -4.49
C LYS A 161 33.62 -5.26 -4.86
N LYS A 162 33.54 -6.55 -5.18
CA LYS A 162 34.71 -7.30 -5.66
C LYS A 162 35.26 -6.75 -6.99
N LEU A 163 34.38 -6.35 -7.90
CA LEU A 163 34.77 -5.82 -9.21
C LEU A 163 35.27 -4.37 -9.13
N LEU A 164 34.57 -3.52 -8.41
CA LEU A 164 34.78 -2.06 -8.41
C LEU A 164 35.64 -1.59 -7.24
N GLY A 165 35.67 -2.32 -6.14
CA GLY A 165 36.46 -1.99 -4.95
C GLY A 165 35.67 -1.39 -3.81
N ALA A 166 36.41 -1.06 -2.74
CA ALA A 166 35.88 -0.65 -1.44
C ALA A 166 35.13 0.70 -1.45
N GLY A 167 35.36 1.56 -2.44
CA GLY A 167 34.60 2.82 -2.61
C GLY A 167 33.15 2.61 -3.01
N THR A 168 32.81 1.40 -3.50
CA THR A 168 31.44 1.04 -3.89
C THR A 168 30.62 0.71 -2.64
N THR A 169 29.47 1.36 -2.49
CA THR A 169 28.50 1.05 -1.43
C THR A 169 27.44 0.10 -1.91
N ASP A 170 26.69 -0.50 -0.97
CA ASP A 170 25.60 -1.38 -1.31
C ASP A 170 24.50 -0.64 -2.08
N LEU A 171 24.06 -1.25 -3.15
CA LEU A 171 22.83 -0.85 -3.83
C LEU A 171 21.64 -1.23 -2.95
N SER A 172 20.68 -0.35 -2.86
CA SER A 172 19.45 -0.56 -2.13
C SER A 172 18.25 -0.13 -2.96
N TYR A 173 17.10 -0.74 -2.69
CA TYR A 173 15.83 -0.33 -3.26
C TYR A 173 14.94 0.33 -2.24
N THR A 174 14.29 1.40 -2.66
CA THR A 174 13.12 1.94 -1.97
C THR A 174 11.92 1.82 -2.89
N ARG A 175 10.78 1.46 -2.33
CA ARG A 175 9.50 1.44 -3.05
C ARG A 175 8.55 2.42 -2.39
N GLU A 176 7.86 3.19 -3.19
CA GLU A 176 6.87 4.16 -2.74
C GLU A 176 5.69 4.17 -3.72
N VAL A 177 4.52 4.49 -3.21
CA VAL A 177 3.37 4.79 -4.06
C VAL A 177 3.29 6.29 -4.21
N LYS A 178 3.34 6.76 -5.44
CA LYS A 178 3.17 8.18 -5.77
C LYS A 178 1.90 8.41 -6.54
N GLU A 179 1.22 9.49 -6.19
CA GLU A 179 0.12 10.00 -6.99
C GLU A 179 0.65 11.12 -7.89
N GLU A 180 0.57 10.90 -9.20
CA GLU A 180 0.93 11.88 -10.21
C GLU A 180 -0.27 12.08 -11.14
N SER A 181 -0.76 13.32 -11.24
CA SER A 181 -1.93 13.65 -12.08
C SER A 181 -3.13 12.73 -11.81
N LYS A 182 -3.40 12.44 -10.54
CA LYS A 182 -4.49 11.56 -10.07
C LYS A 182 -4.38 10.10 -10.56
N THR A 183 -3.17 9.66 -10.81
CA THR A 183 -2.83 8.27 -11.14
C THR A 183 -1.82 7.75 -10.12
N PHE A 184 -2.01 6.54 -9.67
CA PHE A 184 -1.07 5.91 -8.74
C PHE A 184 0.04 5.18 -9.51
N TYR A 185 1.27 5.37 -9.04
CA TYR A 185 2.46 4.68 -9.55
C TYR A 185 3.19 4.02 -8.40
N VAL A 186 3.62 2.78 -8.59
CA VAL A 186 4.67 2.19 -7.78
C VAL A 186 6.00 2.64 -8.36
N ARG A 187 6.73 3.43 -7.59
CA ARG A 187 8.07 3.88 -7.93
C ARG A 187 9.09 3.06 -7.17
N LYS A 188 9.91 2.32 -7.90
CA LYS A 188 11.05 1.59 -7.39
C LYS A 188 12.30 2.42 -7.66
N THR A 189 12.98 2.88 -6.62
CA THR A 189 14.20 3.68 -6.73
C THR A 189 15.39 2.87 -6.27
N MET A 190 16.40 2.74 -7.13
CA MET A 190 17.69 2.15 -6.79
C MET A 190 18.66 3.26 -6.39
N LYS A 191 19.32 3.11 -5.24
CA LYS A 191 20.30 4.05 -4.69
C LYS A 191 21.57 3.32 -4.29
N GLY A 192 22.71 4.02 -4.38
CA GLY A 192 24.01 3.54 -3.95
C GLY A 192 25.14 4.37 -4.53
N VAL A 193 26.36 4.02 -4.23
CA VAL A 193 27.55 4.62 -4.83
C VAL A 193 28.34 3.54 -5.54
N LEU A 194 28.64 3.74 -6.80
CA LEU A 194 29.49 2.88 -7.61
C LEU A 194 30.75 3.64 -7.93
N ASP A 195 31.90 3.08 -7.55
CA ASP A 195 33.21 3.70 -7.68
C ASP A 195 34.10 2.86 -8.60
N CYS A 196 34.33 3.33 -9.82
CA CYS A 196 35.26 2.70 -10.74
C CYS A 196 36.63 3.39 -10.79
N SER A 197 36.98 4.20 -9.79
CA SER A 197 38.23 4.98 -9.80
C SER A 197 39.47 4.11 -9.90
N LEU A 198 39.39 2.83 -9.56
CA LEU A 198 40.48 1.83 -9.73
C LEU A 198 40.59 1.28 -11.15
N LEU A 199 39.53 1.39 -11.96
CA LEU A 199 39.44 0.80 -13.31
C LEU A 199 39.36 1.86 -14.40
N CYS A 200 38.74 3.00 -14.12
CA CYS A 200 38.47 4.06 -15.06
C CYS A 200 39.59 5.11 -15.07
N SER A 201 40.03 5.51 -16.25
CA SER A 201 40.98 6.60 -16.39
C SER A 201 40.39 7.92 -15.87
N PRO A 202 41.13 8.73 -15.10
CA PRO A 202 40.66 10.05 -14.65
C PRO A 202 40.29 11.00 -15.81
N GLU A 203 40.92 10.84 -16.94
CA GLU A 203 40.64 11.62 -18.17
C GLU A 203 39.53 11.03 -19.03
N GLY A 204 39.01 9.86 -18.65
CA GLY A 204 37.97 9.16 -19.40
C GLY A 204 36.56 9.72 -19.14
N ASN A 205 35.58 9.00 -19.66
CA ASN A 205 34.15 9.29 -19.43
C ASN A 205 33.64 8.71 -18.10
N GLY A 206 34.48 7.88 -17.43
CA GLY A 206 34.15 7.30 -16.13
C GLY A 206 33.20 6.11 -16.23
N LEU A 207 32.22 6.08 -15.35
CA LEU A 207 31.24 5.02 -15.19
C LEU A 207 29.87 5.44 -15.73
N GLU A 208 29.33 4.63 -16.62
CA GLU A 208 27.94 4.71 -17.06
C GLU A 208 27.16 3.49 -16.57
N VAL A 209 25.94 3.69 -16.10
CA VAL A 209 25.09 2.62 -15.59
C VAL A 209 23.75 2.61 -16.30
N ILE A 210 23.41 1.44 -16.83
CA ILE A 210 22.13 1.14 -17.46
C ILE A 210 21.41 0.15 -16.53
N LEU A 211 20.24 0.53 -16.05
CA LEU A 211 19.40 -0.33 -15.23
C LEU A 211 18.15 -0.70 -16.00
N LYS A 212 17.79 -1.98 -15.94
CA LYS A 212 16.58 -2.51 -16.56
C LYS A 212 15.84 -3.42 -15.58
N ASP A 213 14.52 -3.45 -15.71
CA ASP A 213 13.68 -4.42 -15.00
C ASP A 213 13.61 -5.76 -15.73
N SER A 214 12.84 -6.71 -15.20
CA SER A 214 12.62 -8.03 -15.82
C SER A 214 11.87 -7.97 -17.16
N SER A 215 11.21 -6.86 -17.46
CA SER A 215 10.47 -6.58 -18.72
C SER A 215 11.24 -5.68 -19.67
N ASP A 216 12.54 -5.50 -19.43
CA ASP A 216 13.45 -4.67 -20.24
C ASP A 216 13.16 -3.15 -20.22
N HIS A 217 12.35 -2.67 -19.25
CA HIS A 217 12.14 -1.25 -19.07
C HIS A 217 13.35 -0.62 -18.39
N SER A 218 13.82 0.50 -18.94
CA SER A 218 14.97 1.21 -18.42
C SER A 218 14.57 2.15 -17.27
N TYR A 219 15.36 2.15 -16.21
CA TYR A 219 15.24 3.12 -15.11
C TYR A 219 15.62 4.53 -15.56
N GLN A 220 14.89 5.51 -15.10
CA GLN A 220 15.17 6.92 -15.33
C GLN A 220 16.02 7.50 -14.20
N VAL A 221 16.74 8.59 -14.49
CA VAL A 221 17.52 9.31 -13.46
C VAL A 221 16.56 10.11 -12.60
N ASP A 222 16.70 9.99 -11.29
CA ASP A 222 16.00 10.84 -10.35
C ASP A 222 16.74 12.18 -10.23
N ASN A 223 16.15 13.23 -10.77
CA ASN A 223 16.74 14.58 -10.77
C ASN A 223 16.70 15.25 -9.39
N THR A 224 16.08 14.67 -8.39
CA THR A 224 15.91 15.29 -7.06
C THR A 224 17.16 15.26 -6.18
N GLY A 225 18.24 14.60 -6.60
CA GLY A 225 19.45 14.41 -5.80
C GLY A 225 20.77 14.88 -6.42
N ASN A 226 20.81 15.25 -7.70
CA ASN A 226 22.07 15.48 -8.42
C ASN A 226 22.43 16.95 -8.68
N SER A 227 21.97 17.88 -7.86
CA SER A 227 22.35 19.29 -7.94
C SER A 227 23.56 19.64 -7.07
N GLY A 228 24.61 18.88 -7.12
CA GLY A 228 25.75 19.20 -6.27
C GLY A 228 27.04 18.53 -6.65
N SER A 229 27.93 19.32 -7.20
CA SER A 229 29.36 19.16 -7.27
C SER A 229 29.94 18.20 -8.32
N SER A 230 30.99 18.64 -8.91
CA SER A 230 32.01 17.93 -9.68
C SER A 230 32.49 16.63 -9.02
N SER A 231 31.61 15.65 -8.93
CA SER A 231 32.02 14.27 -8.62
C SER A 231 32.94 13.81 -9.74
N SER A 232 34.03 13.20 -9.40
CA SER A 232 34.91 12.51 -10.33
C SER A 232 34.01 11.66 -11.24
N LYS A 233 34.23 11.70 -12.55
CA LYS A 233 33.46 10.88 -13.51
C LYS A 233 33.50 9.38 -13.19
N SER A 234 34.46 8.98 -12.37
CA SER A 234 34.65 7.62 -11.92
C SER A 234 33.79 7.20 -10.73
N VAL A 235 33.22 8.15 -9.99
CA VAL A 235 32.33 7.88 -8.86
C VAL A 235 30.91 8.29 -9.21
N LEU A 236 30.01 7.33 -9.29
CA LEU A 236 28.62 7.56 -9.62
C LEU A 236 27.74 7.40 -8.36
N HIS A 237 27.15 8.49 -7.91
CA HIS A 237 26.05 8.47 -6.96
C HIS A 237 24.77 8.05 -7.70
N LEU A 238 24.44 6.79 -7.60
CA LEU A 238 23.29 6.21 -8.27
C LEU A 238 22.00 6.63 -7.57
N SER A 239 21.10 7.27 -8.30
CA SER A 239 19.71 7.49 -7.90
C SER A 239 18.87 7.39 -9.15
N ARG A 240 18.30 6.23 -9.39
CA ARG A 240 17.50 5.94 -10.59
C ARG A 240 16.22 5.25 -10.19
N TYR A 241 15.13 5.58 -10.87
CA TYR A 241 13.82 5.04 -10.58
C TYR A 241 13.15 4.44 -11.80
N LEU A 242 12.29 3.48 -11.54
CA LEU A 242 11.31 2.94 -12.47
C LEU A 242 9.92 3.21 -11.90
N SER A 243 9.09 3.90 -12.68
CA SER A 243 7.68 4.11 -12.33
C SER A 243 6.80 3.17 -13.13
N GLN A 244 6.02 2.38 -12.44
CA GLN A 244 5.02 1.51 -13.03
C GLN A 244 3.63 2.01 -12.62
N GLN A 245 2.78 2.28 -13.60
CA GLN A 245 1.39 2.61 -13.32
C GLN A 245 0.71 1.43 -12.67
N VAL A 246 0.03 1.68 -11.56
CA VAL A 246 -0.75 0.67 -10.86
C VAL A 246 -2.08 0.49 -11.56
N THR A 247 -2.45 -0.75 -11.85
CA THR A 247 -3.78 -1.11 -12.32
C THR A 247 -4.68 -1.37 -11.11
N MET A 248 -5.88 -0.85 -11.10
CA MET A 248 -6.87 -1.15 -10.06
C MET A 248 -7.95 -2.07 -10.63
N LYS A 249 -8.18 -3.22 -9.98
CA LYS A 249 -9.20 -4.19 -10.39
C LYS A 249 -10.61 -3.74 -10.06
N GLY A 250 -10.76 -3.02 -8.96
CA GLY A 250 -12.08 -2.55 -8.52
C GLY A 250 -12.04 -1.96 -7.11
N VAL A 251 -13.16 -1.38 -6.73
CA VAL A 251 -13.38 -0.80 -5.40
C VAL A 251 -14.67 -1.32 -4.81
N LYS A 252 -14.62 -1.72 -3.55
CA LYS A 252 -15.80 -2.11 -2.79
C LYS A 252 -15.91 -1.22 -1.54
N VAL A 253 -17.08 -0.70 -1.29
CA VAL A 253 -17.42 0.00 -0.05
C VAL A 253 -18.47 -0.80 0.69
N ALA A 254 -18.12 -1.34 1.85
CA ALA A 254 -19.04 -2.07 2.70
C ALA A 254 -19.46 -1.19 3.89
N THR A 255 -20.72 -0.80 3.92
CA THR A 255 -21.27 0.04 5.00
C THR A 255 -22.22 -0.78 5.85
N SER A 256 -22.14 -0.63 7.16
CA SER A 256 -23.09 -1.23 8.11
C SER A 256 -23.60 -0.20 9.11
N LEU A 257 -24.86 -0.36 9.49
CA LEU A 257 -25.50 0.43 10.52
C LEU A 257 -25.81 -0.48 11.72
N GLY A 258 -25.36 -0.10 12.90
CA GLY A 258 -25.65 -0.79 14.14
C GLY A 258 -27.03 -0.42 14.72
N LEU A 259 -27.59 -1.28 15.55
CA LEU A 259 -28.82 -0.99 16.30
C LEU A 259 -28.64 0.21 17.26
N ASP A 260 -27.44 0.39 17.76
CA ASP A 260 -27.02 1.49 18.63
C ASP A 260 -26.83 2.83 17.90
N GLY A 261 -27.02 2.84 16.58
CA GLY A 261 -26.82 4.00 15.73
C GLY A 261 -25.38 4.18 15.25
N SER A 262 -24.46 3.29 15.62
CA SER A 262 -23.10 3.28 15.10
C SER A 262 -23.08 3.00 13.60
N ILE A 263 -22.15 3.65 12.88
CA ILE A 263 -21.95 3.45 11.46
C ILE A 263 -20.51 3.01 11.22
N GLU A 264 -20.33 1.99 10.42
CA GLU A 264 -19.02 1.54 9.95
C GLU A 264 -19.01 1.48 8.43
N ALA A 265 -17.98 2.02 7.80
CA ALA A 265 -17.70 1.87 6.39
C ALA A 265 -16.30 1.28 6.20
N ARG A 266 -16.19 0.29 5.33
CA ARG A 266 -14.93 -0.34 4.96
C ARG A 266 -14.71 -0.15 3.48
N PHE A 267 -13.65 0.55 3.12
CA PHE A 267 -13.23 0.81 1.76
C PHE A 267 -12.18 -0.24 1.36
N LEU A 268 -12.45 -0.99 0.32
CA LEU A 268 -11.59 -2.07 -0.17
C LEU A 268 -11.13 -1.72 -1.58
N TYR A 269 -9.83 -1.49 -1.74
CA TYR A 269 -9.21 -1.21 -3.03
C TYR A 269 -8.46 -2.45 -3.49
N SER A 270 -8.80 -2.97 -4.66
CA SER A 270 -8.24 -4.22 -5.18
C SER A 270 -7.26 -3.95 -6.32
N PHE A 271 -6.05 -4.50 -6.19
CA PHE A 271 -4.96 -4.37 -7.15
C PHE A 271 -4.48 -5.75 -7.60
N PRO A 272 -3.97 -5.93 -8.83
CA PRO A 272 -3.23 -7.13 -9.17
C PRO A 272 -2.00 -7.26 -8.27
N SER A 273 -1.80 -8.42 -7.64
CA SER A 273 -0.64 -8.61 -6.75
C SER A 273 0.70 -8.45 -7.48
N SER A 274 0.75 -8.78 -8.77
CA SER A 274 1.95 -8.58 -9.62
C SER A 274 2.37 -7.12 -9.70
N ASP A 275 1.40 -6.20 -9.82
CA ASP A 275 1.68 -4.77 -10.03
C ASP A 275 2.23 -4.10 -8.78
N VAL A 276 1.89 -4.64 -7.60
CA VAL A 276 2.17 -4.00 -6.31
C VAL A 276 3.06 -4.84 -5.39
N ALA A 277 3.62 -5.92 -5.89
CA ALA A 277 4.49 -6.81 -5.13
C ALA A 277 5.64 -6.04 -4.45
N GLY A 278 5.77 -6.22 -3.12
CA GLY A 278 6.75 -5.52 -2.29
C GLY A 278 6.53 -4.02 -2.13
N ALA A 279 5.32 -3.51 -2.46
CA ALA A 279 4.90 -2.13 -2.23
C ALA A 279 3.74 -2.04 -1.21
N GLU A 280 3.48 -3.12 -0.46
CA GLU A 280 2.33 -3.23 0.44
C GLU A 280 2.31 -2.13 1.51
N GLU A 281 3.46 -1.85 2.13
CA GLU A 281 3.57 -0.78 3.13
C GLU A 281 3.40 0.61 2.51
N ALA A 282 3.90 0.80 1.29
CA ALA A 282 3.73 2.05 0.56
C ALA A 282 2.27 2.26 0.14
N LEU A 283 1.56 1.19 -0.27
CA LEU A 283 0.11 1.22 -0.52
C LEU A 283 -0.67 1.55 0.74
N LYS A 284 -0.35 0.90 1.85
CA LYS A 284 -0.97 1.18 3.14
C LYS A 284 -0.88 2.67 3.48
N ASN A 285 0.31 3.26 3.33
CA ASN A 285 0.52 4.67 3.62
C ASN A 285 -0.21 5.60 2.64
N ALA A 286 -0.26 5.27 1.34
CA ALA A 286 -0.94 6.07 0.32
C ALA A 286 -2.47 6.10 0.50
N PHE A 287 -3.06 5.00 0.98
CA PHE A 287 -4.50 4.88 1.23
C PHE A 287 -4.88 5.07 2.69
N ALA A 288 -3.92 5.31 3.59
CA ALA A 288 -4.20 5.56 4.99
C ALA A 288 -5.22 6.69 5.15
N GLY A 289 -6.13 6.49 6.08
CA GLY A 289 -7.09 7.49 6.51
C GLY A 289 -6.52 8.46 7.53
N GLY A 290 -7.40 9.11 8.27
CA GLY A 290 -7.04 9.93 9.43
C GLY A 290 -6.41 9.09 10.56
N SER A 291 -5.96 9.76 11.60
CA SER A 291 -5.20 9.15 12.71
C SER A 291 -5.93 8.04 13.47
N ASN A 292 -7.23 7.89 13.26
CA ASN A 292 -8.09 6.90 13.93
C ASN A 292 -8.63 5.81 13.00
N ASP A 293 -8.19 5.78 11.74
CA ASP A 293 -8.67 4.80 10.77
C ASP A 293 -7.74 3.58 10.73
N GLU A 294 -8.35 2.40 10.76
CA GLU A 294 -7.61 1.14 10.62
C GLU A 294 -7.33 0.88 9.13
N THR A 295 -6.06 0.89 8.74
CA THR A 295 -5.65 0.54 7.37
C THR A 295 -4.86 -0.75 7.38
N GLU A 296 -5.32 -1.72 6.61
CA GLU A 296 -4.72 -3.05 6.46
C GLU A 296 -4.47 -3.36 4.99
N VAL A 297 -3.40 -4.11 4.73
CA VAL A 297 -3.13 -4.67 3.41
C VAL A 297 -3.08 -6.18 3.54
N ARG A 298 -3.81 -6.88 2.68
CA ARG A 298 -3.84 -8.35 2.64
C ARG A 298 -3.79 -8.85 1.19
N GLN A 299 -3.26 -10.03 1.03
CA GLN A 299 -3.36 -10.76 -0.23
C GLN A 299 -4.61 -11.64 -0.23
N ASP A 300 -5.29 -11.68 -1.36
CA ASP A 300 -6.48 -12.50 -1.60
C ASP A 300 -6.39 -13.07 -3.02
N GLY A 301 -5.83 -14.28 -3.12
CA GLY A 301 -5.52 -14.89 -4.40
C GLY A 301 -4.50 -14.08 -5.21
N ASP A 302 -4.90 -13.68 -6.41
CA ASP A 302 -4.09 -12.85 -7.33
C ASP A 302 -4.28 -11.34 -7.11
N ALA A 303 -4.99 -10.96 -6.05
CA ALA A 303 -5.24 -9.57 -5.70
C ALA A 303 -4.61 -9.19 -4.36
N THR A 304 -4.07 -7.98 -4.31
CA THR A 304 -3.69 -7.28 -3.08
C THR A 304 -4.80 -6.30 -2.75
N ILE A 305 -5.37 -6.42 -1.57
CA ILE A 305 -6.48 -5.59 -1.10
C ILE A 305 -6.00 -4.64 -0.01
N VAL A 306 -6.18 -3.35 -0.24
CA VAL A 306 -6.05 -2.33 0.80
C VAL A 306 -7.41 -2.08 1.41
N SER A 307 -7.54 -2.26 2.71
CA SER A 307 -8.76 -2.07 3.48
C SER A 307 -8.60 -0.87 4.40
N VAL A 308 -9.46 0.11 4.25
CA VAL A 308 -9.54 1.28 5.15
C VAL A 308 -10.89 1.25 5.85
N LYS A 309 -10.89 1.29 7.18
CA LYS A 309 -12.08 1.19 8.02
C LYS A 309 -12.31 2.51 8.73
N VAL A 310 -13.46 3.10 8.47
CA VAL A 310 -13.96 4.32 9.11
C VAL A 310 -15.15 3.95 9.97
N ARG A 311 -15.16 4.35 11.25
CA ARG A 311 -16.24 4.03 12.19
C ARG A 311 -16.60 5.24 13.02
N GLY A 312 -17.88 5.43 13.29
CA GLY A 312 -18.42 6.39 14.25
C GLY A 312 -19.46 5.75 15.15
N LYS A 313 -19.56 6.20 16.42
CA LYS A 313 -20.58 5.75 17.37
C LYS A 313 -21.98 6.26 16.99
N ASP A 314 -22.03 7.33 16.19
CA ASP A 314 -23.23 7.96 15.68
C ASP A 314 -22.95 8.58 14.30
N GLU A 315 -23.99 9.12 13.65
CA GLU A 315 -23.93 9.78 12.35
C GLU A 315 -22.95 10.96 12.33
N ALA A 316 -22.92 11.76 13.41
CA ALA A 316 -22.10 12.97 13.46
C ALA A 316 -20.61 12.62 13.51
N GLU A 317 -20.21 11.72 14.43
CA GLU A 317 -18.84 11.25 14.54
C GLU A 317 -18.40 10.50 13.28
N PHE A 318 -19.27 9.65 12.72
CA PHE A 318 -18.97 8.95 11.50
C PHE A 318 -18.72 9.92 10.33
N ASN A 319 -19.57 10.92 10.15
CA ASN A 319 -19.42 11.90 9.07
C ASN A 319 -18.19 12.78 9.26
N GLN A 320 -17.82 13.12 10.49
CA GLN A 320 -16.57 13.82 10.76
C GLN A 320 -15.39 12.99 10.27
N ARG A 321 -15.27 11.73 10.69
CA ARG A 321 -14.18 10.84 10.28
C ARG A 321 -14.19 10.52 8.78
N LEU A 322 -15.39 10.30 8.23
CA LEU A 322 -15.53 10.09 6.80
C LEU A 322 -15.03 11.30 5.99
N ASN A 323 -15.33 12.51 6.46
CA ASN A 323 -14.86 13.73 5.81
C ASN A 323 -13.35 13.96 5.95
N GLU A 324 -12.73 13.49 7.03
CA GLU A 324 -11.26 13.47 7.18
C GLU A 324 -10.61 12.53 6.15
N TYR A 325 -11.22 11.39 5.88
CA TYR A 325 -10.74 10.41 4.90
C TYR A 325 -11.10 10.80 3.46
N LEU A 326 -12.35 11.17 3.22
CA LEU A 326 -12.90 11.56 1.92
C LEU A 326 -13.59 12.92 2.08
N PRO A 327 -12.92 14.02 1.77
CA PRO A 327 -13.49 15.37 1.88
C PRO A 327 -14.85 15.49 1.18
N ASP A 328 -15.75 16.27 1.77
CA ASP A 328 -17.12 16.50 1.30
C ASP A 328 -18.02 15.25 1.24
N SER A 329 -17.59 14.15 1.84
CA SER A 329 -18.38 12.92 1.94
C SER A 329 -19.22 12.91 3.21
N LYS A 330 -20.43 12.38 3.10
CA LYS A 330 -21.34 12.20 4.25
C LYS A 330 -22.32 11.06 4.02
N VAL A 331 -22.80 10.51 5.09
CA VAL A 331 -23.95 9.59 5.11
C VAL A 331 -25.05 10.24 5.94
N THR A 332 -26.24 10.37 5.40
CA THR A 332 -27.37 10.96 6.10
C THR A 332 -28.41 9.90 6.40
N VAL A 333 -28.82 9.80 7.67
CA VAL A 333 -29.89 8.91 8.12
C VAL A 333 -31.15 9.76 8.40
N THR A 334 -32.13 9.69 7.54
CA THR A 334 -33.39 10.42 7.74
C THR A 334 -34.43 9.48 8.33
N ARG A 335 -34.91 9.81 9.51
CA ARG A 335 -36.00 9.08 10.18
C ARG A 335 -37.28 9.88 10.10
N PRO A 336 -38.45 9.23 9.90
CA PRO A 336 -39.73 9.93 9.99
C PRO A 336 -39.89 10.51 11.39
N GLY A 337 -40.44 11.72 11.48
CA GLY A 337 -40.72 12.34 12.79
C GLY A 337 -41.88 11.64 13.47
N GLY A 338 -41.85 11.62 14.81
CA GLY A 338 -42.91 11.04 15.65
C GLY A 338 -42.51 9.67 16.23
N TYR A 339 -43.39 9.17 17.10
CA TYR A 339 -43.25 7.84 17.68
C TYR A 339 -43.87 6.78 16.78
N HIS A 340 -43.11 5.75 16.51
CA HIS A 340 -43.51 4.62 15.66
C HIS A 340 -43.39 3.33 16.48
N PRO A 341 -44.49 2.77 17.00
CA PRO A 341 -44.45 1.53 17.77
C PRO A 341 -43.87 0.39 16.92
N PHE A 342 -42.97 -0.39 17.55
CA PHE A 342 -42.29 -1.56 16.98
C PHE A 342 -41.35 -1.29 15.78
N GLY A 343 -40.92 -0.05 15.62
CA GLY A 343 -39.91 0.34 14.62
C GLY A 343 -40.42 1.35 13.61
N SER A 344 -39.47 1.98 12.94
CA SER A 344 -39.78 2.98 11.91
C SER A 344 -39.01 2.69 10.62
N ASP A 345 -39.67 3.03 9.52
CA ASP A 345 -38.98 3.15 8.25
C ASP A 345 -38.03 4.35 8.34
N TYR A 346 -36.80 4.20 7.89
CA TYR A 346 -35.86 5.30 7.73
C TYR A 346 -35.14 5.20 6.41
N THR A 347 -34.50 6.29 6.01
CA THR A 347 -33.83 6.38 4.72
C THR A 347 -32.37 6.73 4.94
N LEU A 348 -31.47 5.96 4.35
CA LEU A 348 -30.05 6.24 4.31
C LEU A 348 -29.68 6.85 2.95
N LYS A 349 -28.96 7.95 2.98
CA LYS A 349 -28.44 8.63 1.79
C LYS A 349 -26.91 8.73 1.90
N PRO A 350 -26.16 7.78 1.32
CA PRO A 350 -24.72 7.89 1.22
C PRO A 350 -24.34 8.87 0.10
N ASP A 351 -23.56 9.87 0.45
CA ASP A 351 -22.91 10.80 -0.47
C ASP A 351 -21.40 10.67 -0.31
N ILE A 352 -20.83 9.65 -0.92
CA ILE A 352 -19.42 9.29 -0.80
C ILE A 352 -18.67 9.80 -2.02
N LYS A 353 -17.79 10.78 -1.86
CA LYS A 353 -17.01 11.43 -2.92
C LYS A 353 -15.78 10.60 -3.32
N LEU A 354 -15.96 9.30 -3.50
CA LEU A 354 -14.88 8.35 -3.79
C LEU A 354 -14.12 8.68 -5.09
N ALA A 355 -14.81 9.24 -6.09
CA ALA A 355 -14.19 9.66 -7.34
C ALA A 355 -13.06 10.68 -7.15
N GLN A 356 -13.12 11.51 -6.12
CA GLN A 356 -12.05 12.47 -5.79
C GLN A 356 -10.76 11.76 -5.35
N LYS A 357 -10.89 10.69 -4.55
CA LYS A 357 -9.76 9.87 -4.10
C LYS A 357 -9.23 8.97 -5.21
N LEU A 358 -10.11 8.42 -6.03
CA LEU A 358 -9.73 7.51 -7.10
C LEU A 358 -9.08 8.19 -8.31
N GLY A 359 -9.33 9.48 -8.52
CA GLY A 359 -8.73 10.18 -9.65
C GLY A 359 -9.06 9.50 -11.00
N ASN A 360 -8.03 9.05 -11.72
CA ASN A 360 -8.19 8.38 -13.02
C ASN A 360 -8.78 6.97 -12.94
N TYR A 361 -8.91 6.39 -11.73
CA TYR A 361 -9.52 5.07 -11.52
C TYR A 361 -11.04 5.12 -11.28
N TYR A 362 -11.70 6.25 -11.49
CA TYR A 362 -13.13 6.38 -11.25
C TYR A 362 -14.00 5.47 -12.13
N ARG A 363 -13.44 4.90 -13.21
CA ARG A 363 -14.13 3.97 -14.13
C ARG A 363 -13.92 2.50 -13.81
N VAL A 364 -13.20 2.16 -12.73
CA VAL A 364 -13.06 0.75 -12.32
C VAL A 364 -14.38 0.19 -11.82
N PRO A 365 -14.59 -1.14 -11.87
CA PRO A 365 -15.77 -1.76 -11.28
C PRO A 365 -15.97 -1.32 -9.83
N TYR A 366 -17.18 -0.96 -9.49
CA TYR A 366 -17.54 -0.45 -8.18
C TYR A 366 -18.67 -1.27 -7.55
N GLU A 367 -18.50 -1.64 -6.29
CA GLU A 367 -19.53 -2.29 -5.49
C GLU A 367 -19.73 -1.52 -4.18
N LEU A 368 -20.96 -1.13 -3.89
CA LEU A 368 -21.37 -0.65 -2.57
C LEU A 368 -22.27 -1.71 -1.93
N THR A 369 -21.89 -2.19 -0.76
CA THR A 369 -22.75 -3.04 0.05
C THR A 369 -23.21 -2.27 1.28
N PHE A 370 -24.49 -2.38 1.60
CA PHE A 370 -25.08 -1.83 2.80
C PHE A 370 -25.73 -2.95 3.60
N LYS A 371 -25.36 -3.05 4.88
CA LYS A 371 -25.95 -3.99 5.82
C LYS A 371 -26.80 -3.22 6.83
N ALA A 372 -28.10 -3.47 6.77
CA ALA A 372 -29.06 -2.93 7.72
C ALA A 372 -28.86 -3.54 9.12
N PRO A 373 -29.31 -2.85 10.20
CA PRO A 373 -29.28 -3.39 11.55
C PRO A 373 -30.01 -4.75 11.64
N THR A 374 -29.66 -5.53 12.66
CA THR A 374 -30.37 -6.76 12.98
C THR A 374 -31.87 -6.48 13.17
N PHE A 375 -32.73 -7.36 12.67
CA PHE A 375 -34.20 -7.22 12.64
C PHE A 375 -34.74 -6.11 11.73
N SER A 376 -33.90 -5.62 10.81
CA SER A 376 -34.33 -4.72 9.75
C SER A 376 -34.39 -5.45 8.42
N SER A 377 -35.19 -4.95 7.49
CA SER A 377 -35.33 -5.47 6.14
C SER A 377 -35.23 -4.36 5.11
N LEU A 378 -34.89 -4.76 3.92
CA LEU A 378 -34.86 -3.92 2.73
C LEU A 378 -35.89 -4.43 1.73
N ASP A 379 -36.56 -3.54 1.05
CA ASP A 379 -37.53 -3.87 0.00
C ASP A 379 -36.93 -3.58 -1.38
N GLN A 380 -36.75 -4.66 -2.17
CA GLN A 380 -36.18 -4.57 -3.51
C GLN A 380 -36.95 -3.63 -4.42
N GLN A 381 -38.30 -3.63 -4.34
CA GLN A 381 -39.12 -2.80 -5.18
C GLN A 381 -39.02 -1.31 -4.80
N LYS A 382 -39.00 -1.01 -3.48
CA LYS A 382 -38.78 0.36 -3.00
C LYS A 382 -37.38 0.86 -3.39
N VAL A 383 -36.33 0.02 -3.25
CA VAL A 383 -34.97 0.37 -3.66
C VAL A 383 -34.94 0.72 -5.14
N ASN A 384 -35.48 -0.12 -6.01
CA ASN A 384 -35.50 0.09 -7.45
C ASN A 384 -36.30 1.36 -7.83
N THR A 385 -37.43 1.59 -7.17
CA THR A 385 -38.28 2.76 -7.45
C THR A 385 -37.59 4.07 -7.06
N LEU A 386 -36.94 4.10 -5.89
CA LEU A 386 -36.27 5.30 -5.39
C LEU A 386 -34.94 5.60 -6.12
N ASN A 387 -34.38 4.61 -6.80
CA ASN A 387 -33.12 4.73 -7.52
C ASN A 387 -33.27 4.44 -9.03
N TYR A 388 -34.45 4.73 -9.58
CA TYR A 388 -34.78 4.42 -10.98
C TYR A 388 -33.77 4.99 -11.98
N ASP A 389 -33.31 6.23 -11.79
CA ASP A 389 -32.36 6.87 -12.70
C ASP A 389 -30.99 6.18 -12.70
N LEU A 390 -30.53 5.71 -11.55
CA LEU A 390 -29.30 4.92 -11.43
C LEU A 390 -29.45 3.54 -12.09
N ALA A 391 -30.59 2.88 -11.89
CA ALA A 391 -30.89 1.59 -12.55
C ALA A 391 -30.90 1.76 -14.08
N ARG A 392 -31.48 2.84 -14.58
CA ARG A 392 -31.48 3.19 -16.01
C ARG A 392 -30.08 3.49 -16.54
N ALA A 393 -29.20 4.02 -15.70
CA ALA A 393 -27.78 4.25 -16.01
C ALA A 393 -26.91 2.97 -15.95
N GLY A 394 -27.50 1.80 -15.69
CA GLY A 394 -26.80 0.52 -15.67
C GLY A 394 -26.31 0.08 -14.29
N VAL A 395 -26.71 0.76 -13.21
CA VAL A 395 -26.41 0.34 -11.84
C VAL A 395 -27.35 -0.80 -11.43
N GLN A 396 -26.78 -1.88 -10.94
CA GLN A 396 -27.54 -3.07 -10.51
C GLN A 396 -27.76 -3.02 -9.00
N PHE A 397 -29.01 -3.29 -8.57
CA PHE A 397 -29.43 -3.32 -7.19
C PHE A 397 -29.90 -4.74 -6.83
N THR A 398 -29.29 -5.35 -5.82
CA THR A 398 -29.70 -6.68 -5.33
C THR A 398 -29.92 -6.62 -3.82
N VAL A 399 -31.13 -6.95 -3.39
CA VAL A 399 -31.50 -7.04 -1.98
C VAL A 399 -31.57 -8.51 -1.57
N ASN A 400 -30.90 -8.83 -0.48
CA ASN A 400 -30.94 -10.14 0.16
C ASN A 400 -31.13 -9.97 1.67
N GLY A 401 -32.37 -10.07 2.12
CA GLY A 401 -32.75 -9.83 3.53
C GLY A 401 -32.45 -8.38 3.96
N GLY A 402 -31.55 -8.23 4.92
CA GLY A 402 -31.08 -6.93 5.42
C GLY A 402 -29.86 -6.37 4.71
N GLU A 403 -29.42 -6.97 3.60
CA GLU A 403 -28.24 -6.54 2.85
C GLU A 403 -28.63 -6.08 1.45
N LEU A 404 -28.11 -4.92 1.04
CA LEU A 404 -28.20 -4.36 -0.29
C LEU A 404 -26.82 -4.37 -0.93
N SER A 405 -26.71 -4.96 -2.12
CA SER A 405 -25.53 -4.85 -2.98
C SER A 405 -25.87 -4.01 -4.19
N ILE A 406 -25.02 -3.06 -4.49
CA ILE A 406 -25.13 -2.11 -5.59
C ILE A 406 -23.87 -2.22 -6.43
N LYS A 407 -23.99 -2.58 -7.70
CA LYS A 407 -22.85 -2.80 -8.58
C LYS A 407 -22.92 -1.90 -9.80
N SER A 408 -21.76 -1.39 -10.20
CA SER A 408 -21.55 -0.64 -11.42
C SER A 408 -20.27 -1.09 -12.10
N GLU A 409 -20.35 -1.57 -13.31
CA GLU A 409 -19.21 -1.92 -14.14
C GLU A 409 -18.52 -0.69 -14.75
N ASN A 410 -19.20 0.44 -14.79
CA ASN A 410 -18.75 1.68 -15.43
C ASN A 410 -18.16 2.69 -14.44
N GLY A 411 -17.81 2.24 -13.23
CA GLY A 411 -17.17 3.03 -12.21
C GLY A 411 -18.10 3.60 -11.15
N VAL A 412 -17.56 4.51 -10.35
CA VAL A 412 -18.24 5.13 -9.20
C VAL A 412 -19.40 6.01 -9.68
N PHE A 413 -20.57 5.80 -9.12
CA PHE A 413 -21.70 6.68 -9.34
C PHE A 413 -21.68 7.84 -8.32
N SER A 414 -22.35 8.93 -8.69
CA SER A 414 -22.53 10.08 -7.79
C SER A 414 -23.45 9.69 -6.63
N GLY A 415 -22.94 9.75 -5.40
CA GLY A 415 -23.65 9.30 -4.19
C GLY A 415 -24.93 10.07 -3.90
N ASN A 416 -25.04 11.32 -4.36
CA ASN A 416 -26.19 12.19 -4.09
C ASN A 416 -27.55 11.65 -4.61
N ALA A 417 -27.51 10.74 -5.56
CA ALA A 417 -28.71 10.13 -6.11
C ALA A 417 -29.18 8.87 -5.40
N LEU A 418 -28.31 8.25 -4.57
CA LEU A 418 -28.61 6.97 -3.92
C LEU A 418 -29.48 7.17 -2.68
N THR A 419 -30.56 6.39 -2.62
CA THR A 419 -31.49 6.37 -1.50
C THR A 419 -31.77 4.93 -1.08
N VAL A 420 -31.44 4.57 0.15
CA VAL A 420 -31.63 3.23 0.69
C VAL A 420 -32.75 3.25 1.74
N PRO A 421 -33.96 2.76 1.39
CA PRO A 421 -35.06 2.65 2.35
C PRO A 421 -34.87 1.42 3.22
N VAL A 422 -34.89 1.61 4.54
CA VAL A 422 -34.74 0.54 5.53
C VAL A 422 -36.02 0.48 6.38
N SER A 423 -36.59 -0.70 6.51
CA SER A 423 -37.73 -0.95 7.38
C SER A 423 -37.27 -1.84 8.54
N GLY A 424 -37.42 -1.37 9.79
CA GLY A 424 -36.98 -2.19 10.92
C GLY A 424 -36.95 -1.48 12.27
N LEU A 425 -36.37 -2.18 13.24
CA LEU A 425 -36.29 -1.71 14.60
C LEU A 425 -35.28 -0.56 14.74
N SER A 426 -35.69 0.49 15.44
CA SER A 426 -34.80 1.51 15.97
C SER A 426 -34.61 1.26 17.46
N MET A 427 -33.38 1.26 17.95
CA MET A 427 -33.11 1.05 19.38
C MET A 427 -33.81 2.10 20.25
N THR A 428 -33.91 3.32 19.75
CA THR A 428 -34.67 4.41 20.45
C THR A 428 -36.13 4.05 20.57
N ASP A 429 -36.78 3.57 19.49
CA ASP A 429 -38.18 3.18 19.51
C ASP A 429 -38.41 1.93 20.39
N VAL A 430 -37.50 0.95 20.35
CA VAL A 430 -37.55 -0.22 21.23
C VAL A 430 -37.44 0.16 22.70
N ILE A 431 -36.60 1.13 23.06
CA ILE A 431 -36.51 1.62 24.45
C ILE A 431 -37.80 2.34 24.82
N VAL A 432 -38.35 3.18 23.96
CA VAL A 432 -39.64 3.86 24.19
C VAL A 432 -40.76 2.85 24.35
N ASP A 433 -40.84 1.84 23.46
CA ASP A 433 -41.81 0.75 23.57
C ASP A 433 -41.70 -0.03 24.87
N ALA A 434 -40.44 -0.37 25.25
CA ALA A 434 -40.21 -1.08 26.50
C ALA A 434 -40.64 -0.25 27.74
N VAL A 435 -40.39 1.07 27.71
CA VAL A 435 -40.88 1.98 28.76
C VAL A 435 -42.39 2.08 28.76
N ILE A 436 -43.03 2.19 27.59
CA ILE A 436 -44.50 2.23 27.48
C ILE A 436 -45.11 0.93 27.99
N VAL A 437 -44.59 -0.21 27.55
CA VAL A 437 -45.06 -1.55 28.00
C VAL A 437 -44.84 -1.70 29.50
N GLY A 438 -43.69 -1.27 30.03
CA GLY A 438 -43.38 -1.28 31.43
C GLY A 438 -44.38 -0.42 32.24
N LEU A 439 -44.70 0.79 31.77
CA LEU A 439 -45.70 1.67 32.39
C LEU A 439 -47.11 1.06 32.31
N LEU A 440 -47.50 0.48 31.17
CA LEU A 440 -48.80 -0.19 31.06
C LEU A 440 -48.90 -1.38 32.01
N LEU A 441 -47.85 -2.20 32.12
CA LEU A 441 -47.81 -3.28 33.10
C LEU A 441 -47.90 -2.76 34.54
N LEU A 442 -47.20 -1.68 34.84
CA LEU A 442 -47.26 -1.04 36.16
C LEU A 442 -48.69 -0.55 36.47
N ILE A 443 -49.33 0.10 35.47
CA ILE A 443 -50.75 0.56 35.61
C ILE A 443 -51.66 -0.65 35.81
N LEU A 444 -51.49 -1.73 35.06
CA LEU A 444 -52.29 -2.94 35.25
C LEU A 444 -52.10 -3.56 36.66
N VAL A 445 -50.87 -3.61 37.15
CA VAL A 445 -50.56 -4.08 38.49
C VAL A 445 -51.22 -3.16 39.52
N LEU A 446 -51.10 -1.84 39.36
CA LEU A 446 -51.73 -0.86 40.25
C LEU A 446 -53.25 -1.01 40.23
N LEU A 447 -53.87 -1.13 39.05
CA LEU A 447 -55.32 -1.36 38.93
C LEU A 447 -55.73 -2.67 39.59
N PHE A 448 -54.94 -3.74 39.47
CA PHE A 448 -55.21 -5.01 40.15
C PHE A 448 -55.13 -4.88 41.67
N VAL A 449 -54.11 -4.19 42.21
CA VAL A 449 -53.95 -3.91 43.63
C VAL A 449 -55.04 -2.98 44.11
N PHE A 450 -55.37 -1.91 43.39
CA PHE A 450 -56.47 -1.02 43.74
C PHE A 450 -57.83 -1.68 43.70
N ARG A 451 -58.03 -2.58 42.65
CA ARG A 451 -59.27 -3.36 42.55
C ARG A 451 -59.45 -4.24 43.80
N LYS A 452 -58.37 -4.86 44.27
CA LYS A 452 -58.42 -5.63 45.56
C LYS A 452 -58.70 -4.72 46.71
N LYS A 453 -58.08 -3.53 46.84
CA LYS A 453 -58.33 -2.54 47.92
C LYS A 453 -59.76 -1.95 47.84
N ILE A 454 -60.23 -1.65 46.61
CA ILE A 454 -61.59 -1.17 46.39
C ILE A 454 -62.58 -2.26 46.70
N ALA A 455 -62.36 -3.49 46.37
CA ALA A 455 -63.20 -4.66 46.70
C ALA A 455 -63.23 -4.86 48.24
N ALA A 456 -62.10 -4.77 48.93
CA ALA A 456 -61.98 -4.84 50.36
C ALA A 456 -62.70 -3.64 51.09
N ALA A 457 -62.52 -2.44 50.48
CA ALA A 457 -63.23 -1.25 51.00
C ALA A 457 -64.76 -1.34 50.81
N ARG A 458 -65.21 -1.89 49.63
CA ARG A 458 -66.64 -2.12 49.40
C ARG A 458 -67.15 -3.26 50.25
N ALA A 459 -66.41 -4.30 50.57
CA ALA A 459 -66.80 -5.34 51.53
C ALA A 459 -66.92 -4.76 52.92
N LYS A 460 -65.93 -3.96 53.38
CA LYS A 460 -65.99 -3.23 54.61
C LYS A 460 -67.16 -2.21 54.65
N GLY A 461 -67.44 -1.53 53.57
CA GLY A 461 -68.60 -0.63 53.43
C GLY A 461 -69.94 -1.37 53.48
N ARG A 462 -70.03 -2.58 52.92
CA ARG A 462 -71.20 -3.46 53.02
C ARG A 462 -71.39 -4.00 54.48
N GLU A 463 -70.30 -4.40 55.12
CA GLU A 463 -70.35 -4.80 56.54
C GLU A 463 -70.78 -3.64 57.42
N ARG A 464 -70.24 -2.42 57.21
CA ARG A 464 -70.71 -1.25 57.93
C ARG A 464 -72.17 -0.89 57.68
N ARG A 465 -72.67 -1.01 56.44
CA ARG A 465 -74.05 -0.83 56.07
C ARG A 465 -74.95 -1.95 56.64
N ALA A 466 -74.47 -3.20 56.66
CA ALA A 466 -75.18 -4.29 57.33
C ALA A 466 -75.23 -4.12 58.84
N ALA A 467 -74.13 -3.68 59.44
CA ALA A 467 -74.07 -3.39 60.83
C ALA A 467 -74.96 -2.17 61.25
N SER A 468 -75.00 -1.14 60.37
CA SER A 468 -75.93 0.00 60.65
C SER A 468 -77.40 -0.35 60.33
N ALA A 469 -77.69 -1.20 59.37
CA ALA A 469 -79.02 -1.75 59.10
C ALA A 469 -79.51 -2.67 60.27
N ALA A 470 -78.58 -3.47 60.78
CA ALA A 470 -78.87 -4.29 61.96
C ALA A 470 -79.10 -3.42 63.23
N ALA A 471 -78.34 -2.32 63.37
CA ALA A 471 -78.56 -1.36 64.46
C ALA A 471 -79.85 -0.56 64.28
N LEU A 472 -80.26 -0.23 63.07
CA LEU A 472 -81.55 0.41 62.77
C LEU A 472 -82.72 -0.55 62.89
N GLY A 473 -82.55 -1.83 62.62
CA GLY A 473 -83.55 -2.86 62.83
C GLY A 473 -83.83 -3.20 64.27
N ALA A 474 -82.83 -3.01 65.16
CA ALA A 474 -82.99 -3.14 66.61
C ALA A 474 -83.64 -1.93 67.30
N ALA A 475 -83.71 -0.80 66.59
CA ALA A 475 -84.35 0.44 67.14
C ALA A 475 -85.79 0.67 66.63
N ALA A 476 -86.28 -0.17 65.64
CA ALA A 476 -87.63 0.02 65.06
C ALA A 476 -88.63 -1.07 65.50
N GLY A 477 -88.39 -1.66 66.69
CA GLY A 477 -89.28 -2.63 67.30
C GLY A 477 -90.31 -2.04 68.30
N VAL A 478 -90.56 -0.76 68.25
CA VAL A 478 -91.72 -0.14 69.02
C VAL A 478 -92.21 1.08 68.22
N ALA A 479 -93.24 0.97 67.43
CA ALA A 479 -94.33 1.91 67.31
C ALA A 479 -95.17 1.55 66.04
N THR A 480 -96.32 1.16 66.32
CA THR A 480 -97.50 0.92 65.50
C THR A 480 -97.97 2.16 64.77
N GLY A 481 -98.42 2.02 63.49
CA GLY A 481 -99.68 2.64 63.14
C GLY A 481 -99.71 3.74 62.10
N TYR A 482 -100.55 3.51 61.16
CA TYR A 482 -101.25 4.45 60.23
C TYR A 482 -100.56 5.04 59.03
N GLY A 483 -101.06 4.70 57.84
CA GLY A 483 -101.75 5.62 56.93
C GLY A 483 -101.22 5.69 55.54
N ALA A 484 -102.01 5.21 54.61
CA ALA A 484 -102.05 5.38 53.19
C ALA A 484 -101.53 6.72 52.58
N THR A 485 -100.99 6.75 51.42
CA THR A 485 -101.70 7.07 50.13
C THR A 485 -100.69 7.15 48.98
N GLN A 486 -101.23 6.75 47.80
CA GLN A 486 -100.72 6.84 46.46
C GLN A 486 -100.27 8.25 46.02
N ALA A 487 -99.31 8.37 45.20
CA ALA A 487 -99.38 9.22 43.97
C ALA A 487 -98.24 8.85 42.98
N ASP A 488 -98.65 8.46 41.79
CA ASP A 488 -97.96 8.51 40.56
C ASP A 488 -97.34 9.87 40.29
N VAL A 489 -96.23 9.93 39.56
CA VAL A 489 -96.02 10.80 38.40
C VAL A 489 -94.85 10.36 37.58
N GLN A 490 -95.12 10.13 36.35
CA GLN A 490 -94.37 9.94 35.14
C GLN A 490 -93.38 11.04 34.75
N ASN A 491 -92.62 10.67 33.80
CA ASN A 491 -91.90 11.48 32.84
C ASN A 491 -90.41 11.79 33.16
N GLY A 492 -89.48 11.75 32.30
CA GLY A 492 -89.49 11.61 30.81
C GLY A 492 -88.01 11.68 30.34
N TYR A 493 -87.76 11.07 29.24
CA TYR A 493 -86.51 11.21 28.41
C TYR A 493 -86.41 12.61 27.80
N PRO A 494 -85.25 13.10 27.35
CA PRO A 494 -84.79 12.63 26.11
C PRO A 494 -83.24 12.51 25.93
N ALA A 495 -82.90 11.87 24.85
CA ALA A 495 -81.59 11.64 24.24
C ALA A 495 -81.06 12.90 23.56
N GLN A 496 -79.76 12.74 23.14
CA GLN A 496 -79.03 13.35 22.02
C GLN A 496 -77.87 14.25 22.41
N GLY A 497 -76.79 13.96 21.62
CA GLY A 497 -75.60 14.75 21.35
C GLY A 497 -74.37 13.87 21.20
#